data_822c08229dd2efde47bf0dd693acfea7
#
_entry.id   822c08229dd2efde47bf0dd693acfea7
#
_cell.length_a   1.000
_cell.length_b   1.000
_cell.length_c   1.000
_cell.angle_alpha   90.00
_cell.angle_beta   90.00
_cell.angle_gamma   90.00
#
_symmetry.space_group_name_H-M   'P 1'
#
loop_
_entity.id
_entity.type
_entity.pdbx_description
1 polymer ?
#
loop_
_entity_poly.entity_id
_entity_poly.type
_entity_poly.pdbx_seq_one_letter_code
_entity_poly.pdbx_strand_id
1 'polypeptide(L)'
;MPLPARPGTELVRKMKDFIFRREDDMQSLKERLQERKPFLLYGPSGVGKTLLMRNIAEAMSSVLCCESPASMQTVFRRLAQALLERNHPRVTRACRDRDGIQTKSAVSLRGIVMDALREASYSIVLDAIEQPSQSFAAAVREIVSWCSTPVVAIARSHHMEDTGFLQPLYSGRLARFELRNFDPASAEEFAEQVVKRAGLSASNIREFVGKVLEFAEGNPGAIVSMLQMAASPRYRSEERIKITPLYIDFRMHGSAAPPGARPGLKC
;
A
#
# COMPACT_ATOMS: atom_id res chain seq x y z
N MET A 1 -13.26 18.67 26.85
CA MET A 1 -12.03 17.89 26.93
C MET A 1 -12.03 16.88 25.77
N PRO A 2 -11.03 16.82 24.89
CA PRO A 2 -10.95 15.80 23.86
C PRO A 2 -10.73 14.44 24.53
N LEU A 3 -11.47 13.41 24.06
CA LEU A 3 -11.32 12.04 24.51
C LEU A 3 -9.88 11.56 24.25
N PRO A 4 -9.23 10.85 25.19
CA PRO A 4 -7.88 10.33 24.96
C PRO A 4 -7.88 9.40 23.74
N ALA A 5 -6.92 9.59 22.87
CA ALA A 5 -6.73 8.75 21.68
C ALA A 5 -6.60 7.28 22.09
N ARG A 6 -7.36 6.39 21.43
CA ARG A 6 -7.30 4.95 21.71
C ARG A 6 -5.85 4.46 21.47
N PRO A 7 -5.24 3.70 22.41
CA PRO A 7 -3.82 3.32 22.36
C PRO A 7 -3.38 2.67 21.03
N GLY A 8 -4.27 1.94 20.36
CA GLY A 8 -3.99 1.31 19.07
C GLY A 8 -3.83 2.27 17.88
N THR A 9 -4.48 3.44 17.93
CA THR A 9 -4.42 4.43 16.84
C THR A 9 -3.08 5.17 16.80
N GLU A 10 -2.44 5.34 17.95
CA GLU A 10 -1.15 6.03 18.08
C GLU A 10 0.01 5.18 17.53
N LEU A 11 0.00 3.87 17.76
CA LEU A 11 1.02 2.98 17.22
C LEU A 11 0.95 2.91 15.69
N VAL A 12 -0.26 2.79 15.11
CA VAL A 12 -0.46 2.85 13.64
C VAL A 12 0.15 4.13 13.08
N ARG A 13 -0.07 5.26 13.74
CA ARG A 13 0.48 6.56 13.32
C ARG A 13 2.01 6.58 13.40
N LYS A 14 2.60 6.04 14.48
CA LYS A 14 4.07 5.95 14.67
C LYS A 14 4.75 4.99 13.69
N MET A 15 3.99 3.99 13.17
CA MET A 15 4.50 2.99 12.24
C MET A 15 4.22 3.32 10.78
N LYS A 16 3.42 4.38 10.49
CA LYS A 16 2.96 4.72 9.13
C LYS A 16 4.10 4.92 8.13
N ASP A 17 5.23 5.44 8.60
CA ASP A 17 6.39 5.76 7.76
C ASP A 17 7.64 4.96 8.16
N PHE A 18 7.46 3.90 8.96
CA PHE A 18 8.57 3.11 9.46
C PHE A 18 8.98 2.04 8.46
N ILE A 19 10.04 2.31 7.73
CA ILE A 19 10.73 1.35 6.87
C ILE A 19 11.87 0.72 7.68
N PHE A 20 11.95 -0.60 7.63
CA PHE A 20 12.96 -1.36 8.35
C PHE A 20 13.60 -2.39 7.41
N ARG A 21 14.94 -2.33 7.24
CA ARG A 21 15.74 -3.26 6.43
C ARG A 21 15.17 -3.51 5.02
N ARG A 22 14.75 -2.43 4.32
CA ARG A 22 14.20 -2.47 2.96
C ARG A 22 14.94 -1.53 2.00
N GLU A 23 16.16 -1.14 2.37
CA GLU A 23 16.97 -0.20 1.60
C GLU A 23 17.29 -0.78 0.22
N ASP A 24 17.68 -2.06 0.14
CA ASP A 24 17.99 -2.76 -1.12
C ASP A 24 16.73 -2.94 -1.99
N ASP A 25 15.59 -3.29 -1.37
CA ASP A 25 14.30 -3.39 -2.06
C ASP A 25 13.91 -2.01 -2.64
N MET A 26 14.05 -0.95 -1.85
CA MET A 26 13.75 0.42 -2.28
C MET A 26 14.66 0.87 -3.42
N GLN A 27 15.95 0.58 -3.33
CA GLN A 27 16.91 0.92 -4.37
C GLN A 27 16.59 0.18 -5.68
N SER A 28 16.34 -1.12 -5.61
CA SER A 28 15.96 -1.94 -6.75
C SER A 28 14.65 -1.47 -7.40
N LEU A 29 13.66 -1.05 -6.60
CA LEU A 29 12.39 -0.51 -7.11
C LEU A 29 12.59 0.85 -7.79
N LYS A 30 13.45 1.73 -7.25
CA LYS A 30 13.79 3.01 -7.88
C LYS A 30 14.47 2.81 -9.23
N GLU A 31 15.42 1.88 -9.32
CA GLU A 31 16.12 1.53 -10.57
C GLU A 31 15.13 1.02 -11.62
N ARG A 32 14.20 0.13 -11.26
CA ARG A 32 13.13 -0.35 -12.15
C ARG A 32 12.20 0.77 -12.64
N LEU A 33 11.88 1.73 -11.79
CA LEU A 33 11.10 2.91 -12.18
C LEU A 33 11.89 3.78 -13.19
N GLN A 34 13.21 3.89 -13.02
CA GLN A 34 14.09 4.62 -13.95
C GLN A 34 14.23 3.91 -15.31
N GLU A 35 14.17 2.58 -15.36
CA GLU A 35 14.11 1.82 -16.62
C GLU A 35 12.86 2.11 -17.46
N ARG A 36 11.84 2.73 -16.87
CA ARG A 36 10.59 3.11 -17.54
C ARG A 36 9.88 1.95 -18.23
N LYS A 37 9.89 0.77 -17.59
CA LYS A 37 9.17 -0.42 -18.05
C LYS A 37 8.06 -0.76 -17.08
N PRO A 38 6.90 -1.27 -17.55
CA PRO A 38 5.86 -1.80 -16.68
C PRO A 38 6.39 -2.97 -15.85
N PHE A 39 6.05 -3.01 -14.55
CA PHE A 39 6.33 -4.18 -13.73
C PHE A 39 5.27 -4.41 -12.64
N LEU A 40 5.22 -5.63 -12.14
CA LEU A 40 4.36 -6.08 -11.06
C LEU A 40 5.17 -6.15 -9.77
N LEU A 41 4.78 -5.41 -8.75
CA LEU A 41 5.23 -5.58 -7.38
C LEU A 41 4.25 -6.49 -6.65
N TYR A 42 4.69 -7.67 -6.23
CA TYR A 42 3.80 -8.63 -5.57
C TYR A 42 4.42 -9.21 -4.30
N GLY A 43 3.61 -9.87 -3.51
CA GLY A 43 4.00 -10.49 -2.25
C GLY A 43 2.83 -10.55 -1.27
N PRO A 44 2.97 -11.25 -0.14
CA PRO A 44 1.90 -11.42 0.85
C PRO A 44 1.25 -10.11 1.29
N SER A 45 -0.01 -10.18 1.72
CA SER A 45 -0.65 -9.03 2.36
C SER A 45 0.13 -8.64 3.62
N GLY A 46 0.29 -7.34 3.88
CA GLY A 46 1.02 -6.87 5.06
C GLY A 46 2.55 -6.84 4.93
N VAL A 47 3.15 -7.32 3.81
CA VAL A 47 4.61 -7.35 3.64
C VAL A 47 5.26 -5.96 3.47
N GLY A 48 4.45 -4.90 3.23
CA GLY A 48 4.91 -3.52 3.15
C GLY A 48 4.96 -2.91 1.74
N LYS A 49 4.39 -3.55 0.70
CA LYS A 49 4.41 -3.07 -0.70
C LYS A 49 3.94 -1.61 -0.85
N THR A 50 2.75 -1.32 -0.34
CA THR A 50 2.15 0.03 -0.35
C THR A 50 3.04 1.05 0.35
N LEU A 51 3.60 0.68 1.50
CA LEU A 51 4.47 1.56 2.27
C LEU A 51 5.74 1.92 1.48
N LEU A 52 6.40 0.93 0.89
CA LEU A 52 7.60 1.15 0.06
C LEU A 52 7.29 2.05 -1.13
N MET A 53 6.23 1.75 -1.90
CA MET A 53 5.89 2.53 -3.08
C MET A 53 5.45 3.96 -2.75
N ARG A 54 4.78 4.17 -1.60
CA ARG A 54 4.43 5.51 -1.12
C ARG A 54 5.69 6.33 -0.81
N ASN A 55 6.65 5.76 -0.07
CA ASN A 55 7.91 6.44 0.22
C ASN A 55 8.71 6.78 -1.04
N ILE A 56 8.71 5.88 -2.02
CA ILE A 56 9.35 6.15 -3.32
C ILE A 56 8.62 7.30 -4.05
N ALA A 57 7.29 7.29 -4.06
CA ALA A 57 6.48 8.32 -4.73
C ALA A 57 6.59 9.70 -4.05
N GLU A 58 6.79 9.76 -2.75
CA GLU A 58 7.09 11.01 -2.02
C GLU A 58 8.46 11.57 -2.39
N ALA A 59 9.44 10.69 -2.62
CA ALA A 59 10.79 11.09 -3.02
C ALA A 59 10.92 11.39 -4.53
N MET A 60 10.00 10.87 -5.37
CA MET A 60 10.06 10.97 -6.84
C MET A 60 8.79 11.63 -7.37
N SER A 61 8.84 12.92 -7.67
CA SER A 61 7.68 13.69 -8.18
C SER A 61 7.09 13.15 -9.50
N SER A 62 7.87 12.34 -10.23
CA SER A 62 7.44 11.67 -11.46
C SER A 62 6.57 10.43 -11.22
N VAL A 63 6.37 9.98 -9.98
CA VAL A 63 5.57 8.80 -9.65
C VAL A 63 4.18 9.22 -9.17
N LEU A 64 3.13 8.76 -9.88
CA LEU A 64 1.72 9.03 -9.58
C LEU A 64 1.08 7.79 -8.97
N CYS A 65 0.61 7.86 -7.73
CA CYS A 65 -0.02 6.74 -7.04
C CYS A 65 -1.55 6.79 -7.13
N CYS A 66 -2.15 5.63 -7.43
CA CYS A 66 -3.60 5.40 -7.41
C CYS A 66 -3.91 4.26 -6.46
N GLU A 67 -4.40 4.56 -5.26
CA GLU A 67 -4.78 3.57 -4.25
C GLU A 67 -6.12 2.91 -4.61
N SER A 68 -6.21 1.58 -4.43
CA SER A 68 -7.44 0.79 -4.61
C SER A 68 -8.28 1.19 -5.83
N PRO A 69 -7.76 1.02 -7.04
CA PRO A 69 -8.42 1.47 -8.26
C PRO A 69 -9.61 0.56 -8.62
N ALA A 70 -10.82 0.93 -8.15
CA ALA A 70 -12.04 0.16 -8.43
C ALA A 70 -12.47 0.22 -9.91
N SER A 71 -12.09 1.27 -10.64
CA SER A 71 -12.41 1.45 -12.06
C SER A 71 -11.43 2.40 -12.74
N MET A 72 -11.34 2.34 -14.08
CA MET A 72 -10.51 3.30 -14.82
C MET A 72 -11.00 4.75 -14.70
N GLN A 73 -12.28 4.97 -14.48
CA GLN A 73 -12.81 6.30 -14.21
C GLN A 73 -12.21 6.85 -12.88
N THR A 74 -12.16 6.02 -11.86
CA THR A 74 -11.50 6.37 -10.57
C THR A 74 -10.01 6.63 -10.77
N VAL A 75 -9.33 5.81 -11.57
CA VAL A 75 -7.90 6.02 -11.90
C VAL A 75 -7.70 7.37 -12.58
N PHE A 76 -8.45 7.70 -13.63
CA PHE A 76 -8.28 8.98 -14.32
C PHE A 76 -8.59 10.18 -13.42
N ARG A 77 -9.59 10.09 -12.54
CA ARG A 77 -9.85 11.16 -11.54
C ARG A 77 -8.68 11.36 -10.59
N ARG A 78 -8.11 10.28 -10.05
CA ARG A 78 -6.96 10.35 -9.13
C ARG A 78 -5.71 10.84 -9.84
N LEU A 79 -5.46 10.39 -11.06
CA LEU A 79 -4.35 10.91 -11.87
C LEU A 79 -4.51 12.41 -12.15
N ALA A 80 -5.73 12.87 -12.50
CA ALA A 80 -6.00 14.29 -12.68
C ALA A 80 -5.75 15.09 -11.39
N GLN A 81 -6.18 14.58 -10.22
CA GLN A 81 -5.92 15.21 -8.93
C GLN A 81 -4.42 15.29 -8.64
N ALA A 82 -3.70 14.18 -8.80
CA ALA A 82 -2.26 14.15 -8.59
C ALA A 82 -1.48 15.07 -9.53
N LEU A 83 -1.91 15.19 -10.78
CA LEU A 83 -1.34 16.11 -11.76
C LEU A 83 -1.68 17.58 -11.43
N LEU A 84 -2.89 17.85 -10.95
CA LEU A 84 -3.29 19.17 -10.49
C LEU A 84 -2.47 19.62 -9.27
N GLU A 85 -2.25 18.74 -8.31
CA GLU A 85 -1.41 19.00 -7.12
C GLU A 85 0.06 19.27 -7.50
N ARG A 86 0.51 18.74 -8.63
CA ARG A 86 1.84 19.04 -9.22
C ARG A 86 1.83 20.26 -10.16
N ASN A 87 0.72 20.99 -10.23
CA ASN A 87 0.54 22.15 -11.11
C ASN A 87 0.81 21.84 -12.59
N HIS A 88 0.43 20.62 -13.06
CA HIS A 88 0.63 20.27 -14.46
C HIS A 88 -0.16 21.20 -15.38
N PRO A 89 0.49 21.95 -16.35
CA PRO A 89 -0.15 23.05 -17.05
C PRO A 89 -1.43 22.70 -17.78
N ARG A 90 -1.48 21.53 -18.42
CA ARG A 90 -2.67 21.05 -19.15
C ARG A 90 -3.86 20.80 -18.21
N VAL A 91 -3.61 20.13 -17.08
CA VAL A 91 -4.67 19.80 -16.11
C VAL A 91 -5.15 21.05 -15.38
N THR A 92 -4.23 21.91 -14.95
CA THR A 92 -4.57 23.18 -14.29
C THR A 92 -5.41 24.07 -15.20
N ARG A 93 -5.06 24.16 -16.51
CA ARG A 93 -5.85 24.94 -17.48
C ARG A 93 -7.24 24.34 -17.71
N ALA A 94 -7.36 23.00 -17.77
CA ALA A 94 -8.61 22.34 -18.11
C ALA A 94 -9.58 22.19 -16.93
N CYS A 95 -9.06 21.99 -15.71
CA CYS A 95 -9.86 21.65 -14.52
C CYS A 95 -9.87 22.75 -13.46
N ARG A 96 -8.89 23.65 -13.43
CA ARG A 96 -8.64 24.75 -12.46
C ARG A 96 -8.43 24.25 -11.03
N ASP A 97 -9.35 23.44 -10.50
CA ASP A 97 -9.39 22.94 -9.13
C ASP A 97 -9.95 21.51 -9.06
N ARG A 98 -10.12 21.00 -7.83
CA ARG A 98 -10.68 19.65 -7.58
C ARG A 98 -12.15 19.56 -8.02
N ASP A 99 -12.94 20.59 -7.85
CA ASP A 99 -14.36 20.60 -8.24
C ASP A 99 -14.48 20.56 -9.76
N GLY A 100 -13.61 21.27 -10.48
CA GLY A 100 -13.48 21.16 -11.92
C GLY A 100 -13.16 19.75 -12.41
N ILE A 101 -12.40 18.95 -11.67
CA ILE A 101 -12.17 17.53 -11.99
C ILE A 101 -13.46 16.73 -11.81
N GLN A 102 -14.23 16.97 -10.75
CA GLN A 102 -15.46 16.21 -10.47
C GLN A 102 -16.57 16.48 -11.50
N THR A 103 -16.66 17.68 -12.03
CA THR A 103 -17.66 18.08 -13.03
C THR A 103 -17.36 17.60 -14.45
N LYS A 104 -16.12 17.19 -14.75
CA LYS A 104 -15.76 16.68 -16.08
C LYS A 104 -16.36 15.29 -16.34
N SER A 105 -16.80 15.09 -17.58
CA SER A 105 -17.17 13.73 -18.03
C SER A 105 -15.97 12.79 -18.03
N ALA A 106 -16.21 11.49 -17.88
CA ALA A 106 -15.15 10.47 -17.90
C ALA A 106 -14.31 10.52 -19.19
N VAL A 107 -14.96 10.77 -20.34
CA VAL A 107 -14.29 10.85 -21.65
C VAL A 107 -13.38 12.08 -21.71
N SER A 108 -13.89 13.26 -21.32
CA SER A 108 -13.10 14.49 -21.29
C SER A 108 -11.90 14.38 -20.36
N LEU A 109 -12.12 13.84 -19.16
CA LEU A 109 -11.06 13.68 -18.17
C LEU A 109 -9.97 12.70 -18.64
N ARG A 110 -10.37 11.58 -19.28
CA ARG A 110 -9.42 10.65 -19.89
C ARG A 110 -8.55 11.36 -20.94
N GLY A 111 -9.14 12.13 -21.85
CA GLY A 111 -8.38 12.88 -22.86
C GLY A 111 -7.35 13.82 -22.23
N ILE A 112 -7.76 14.63 -21.24
CA ILE A 112 -6.88 15.57 -20.53
C ILE A 112 -5.71 14.85 -19.86
N VAL A 113 -5.99 13.74 -19.17
CA VAL A 113 -4.95 12.96 -18.46
C VAL A 113 -4.00 12.28 -19.44
N MET A 114 -4.52 11.65 -20.50
CA MET A 114 -3.71 10.99 -21.53
C MET A 114 -2.73 11.97 -22.19
N ASP A 115 -3.21 13.16 -22.52
CA ASP A 115 -2.37 14.22 -23.09
C ASP A 115 -1.31 14.69 -22.09
N ALA A 116 -1.68 14.89 -20.82
CA ALA A 116 -0.74 15.29 -19.77
C ALA A 116 0.35 14.24 -19.54
N LEU A 117 0.02 12.95 -19.62
CA LEU A 117 0.98 11.84 -19.50
C LEU A 117 1.95 11.78 -20.68
N ARG A 118 1.56 12.22 -21.88
CA ARG A 118 2.44 12.32 -23.05
C ARG A 118 3.43 13.48 -22.95
N GLU A 119 3.02 14.56 -22.30
CA GLU A 119 3.83 15.78 -22.18
C GLU A 119 4.96 15.66 -21.16
N ALA A 120 4.86 14.71 -20.21
CA ALA A 120 5.83 14.56 -19.13
C ALA A 120 6.11 13.09 -18.80
N SER A 121 7.30 12.85 -18.30
CA SER A 121 7.80 11.50 -17.99
C SER A 121 7.31 10.99 -16.65
N TYR A 122 6.04 10.60 -16.56
CA TYR A 122 5.47 9.98 -15.35
C TYR A 122 5.58 8.46 -15.37
N SER A 123 5.50 7.86 -14.16
CA SER A 123 5.22 6.45 -13.90
C SER A 123 3.95 6.36 -13.04
N ILE A 124 3.07 5.41 -13.31
CA ILE A 124 1.82 5.22 -12.57
C ILE A 124 1.93 4.00 -11.70
N VAL A 125 1.52 4.11 -10.44
CA VAL A 125 1.38 3.00 -9.50
C VAL A 125 -0.10 2.74 -9.23
N LEU A 126 -0.55 1.53 -9.54
CA LEU A 126 -1.89 1.03 -9.23
C LEU A 126 -1.78 0.13 -8.00
N ASP A 127 -2.09 0.67 -6.83
CA ASP A 127 -1.96 -0.06 -5.56
C ASP A 127 -3.21 -0.89 -5.25
N ALA A 128 -3.00 -2.08 -4.71
CA ALA A 128 -4.05 -3.02 -4.31
C ALA A 128 -5.02 -3.35 -5.45
N ILE A 129 -4.50 -3.77 -6.61
CA ILE A 129 -5.35 -4.32 -7.67
C ILE A 129 -5.92 -5.67 -7.24
N GLU A 130 -7.21 -5.88 -7.50
CA GLU A 130 -7.91 -7.15 -7.24
C GLU A 130 -8.72 -7.53 -8.49
N GLN A 131 -8.30 -8.58 -9.18
CA GLN A 131 -8.96 -9.15 -10.37
C GLN A 131 -9.45 -8.08 -11.39
N PRO A 132 -8.56 -7.21 -11.90
CA PRO A 132 -8.95 -6.16 -12.84
C PRO A 132 -9.62 -6.74 -14.08
N SER A 133 -10.73 -6.11 -14.49
CA SER A 133 -11.52 -6.52 -15.64
C SER A 133 -10.77 -6.35 -16.97
N GLN A 134 -11.29 -6.96 -18.03
CA GLN A 134 -10.74 -6.82 -19.37
C GLN A 134 -10.71 -5.36 -19.84
N SER A 135 -11.78 -4.59 -19.57
CA SER A 135 -11.85 -3.17 -19.92
C SER A 135 -10.84 -2.32 -19.15
N PHE A 136 -10.64 -2.63 -17.86
CA PHE A 136 -9.60 -2.01 -17.07
C PHE A 136 -8.21 -2.28 -17.65
N ALA A 137 -7.90 -3.54 -17.95
CA ALA A 137 -6.62 -3.94 -18.52
C ALA A 137 -6.39 -3.34 -19.94
N ALA A 138 -7.43 -3.20 -20.75
CA ALA A 138 -7.34 -2.55 -22.04
C ALA A 138 -6.94 -1.08 -21.91
N ALA A 139 -7.55 -0.34 -20.97
CA ALA A 139 -7.21 1.06 -20.72
C ALA A 139 -5.80 1.23 -20.14
N VAL A 140 -5.33 0.31 -19.28
CA VAL A 140 -3.94 0.31 -18.80
C VAL A 140 -2.97 0.07 -19.95
N ARG A 141 -3.23 -0.91 -20.82
CA ARG A 141 -2.39 -1.14 -22.00
C ARG A 141 -2.35 0.07 -22.92
N GLU A 142 -3.45 0.79 -23.06
CA GLU A 142 -3.50 2.03 -23.83
C GLU A 142 -2.58 3.12 -23.22
N ILE A 143 -2.60 3.32 -21.90
CA ILE A 143 -1.70 4.24 -21.22
C ILE A 143 -0.23 3.86 -21.50
N VAL A 144 0.11 2.58 -21.37
CA VAL A 144 1.47 2.10 -21.60
C VAL A 144 1.93 2.33 -23.04
N SER A 145 1.08 1.99 -24.02
CA SER A 145 1.45 2.01 -25.43
C SER A 145 1.37 3.43 -26.07
N TRP A 146 0.37 4.22 -25.70
CA TRP A 146 0.15 5.53 -26.32
C TRP A 146 0.85 6.67 -25.62
N CYS A 147 1.01 6.59 -24.29
CA CYS A 147 1.70 7.63 -23.52
C CYS A 147 3.15 7.26 -23.19
N SER A 148 3.61 6.05 -23.52
CA SER A 148 4.90 5.51 -23.09
C SER A 148 5.11 5.65 -21.57
N THR A 149 4.00 5.58 -20.81
CA THR A 149 3.97 5.73 -19.37
C THR A 149 3.99 4.35 -18.72
N PRO A 150 5.06 3.97 -18.01
CA PRO A 150 5.11 2.68 -17.33
C PRO A 150 4.07 2.62 -16.22
N VAL A 151 3.40 1.48 -16.13
CA VAL A 151 2.42 1.20 -15.08
C VAL A 151 2.95 0.10 -14.18
N VAL A 152 3.10 0.42 -12.91
CA VAL A 152 3.42 -0.51 -11.84
C VAL A 152 2.12 -0.97 -11.19
N ALA A 153 1.87 -2.27 -11.17
CA ALA A 153 0.74 -2.83 -10.45
C ALA A 153 1.21 -3.46 -9.14
N ILE A 154 0.42 -3.31 -8.07
CA ILE A 154 0.69 -3.94 -6.78
C ILE A 154 -0.39 -4.98 -6.51
N ALA A 155 0.00 -6.25 -6.36
CA ALA A 155 -0.89 -7.38 -6.12
C ALA A 155 -0.41 -8.27 -4.97
N ARG A 156 -1.22 -9.25 -4.57
CA ARG A 156 -0.84 -10.27 -3.58
C ARG A 156 0.06 -11.33 -4.19
N SER A 157 -0.22 -11.73 -5.42
CA SER A 157 0.58 -12.69 -6.18
C SER A 157 0.71 -12.26 -7.63
N HIS A 158 1.50 -13.01 -8.40
CA HIS A 158 1.62 -12.84 -9.85
C HIS A 158 0.65 -13.72 -10.64
N HIS A 159 -0.24 -14.44 -9.96
CA HIS A 159 -1.23 -15.31 -10.58
C HIS A 159 -2.43 -14.52 -11.12
N MET A 160 -3.15 -15.14 -12.07
CA MET A 160 -4.30 -14.52 -12.70
C MET A 160 -5.44 -14.20 -11.72
N GLU A 161 -5.53 -14.95 -10.62
CA GLU A 161 -6.50 -14.72 -9.54
C GLU A 161 -6.38 -13.32 -8.92
N ASP A 162 -5.15 -12.80 -8.82
CA ASP A 162 -4.88 -11.47 -8.26
C ASP A 162 -4.68 -10.41 -9.36
N THR A 163 -4.02 -10.77 -10.46
CA THR A 163 -3.64 -9.83 -11.53
C THR A 163 -4.68 -9.71 -12.65
N GLY A 164 -5.64 -10.64 -12.72
CA GLY A 164 -6.71 -10.64 -13.72
C GLY A 164 -6.18 -10.45 -15.15
N PHE A 165 -6.88 -9.67 -15.93
CA PHE A 165 -6.53 -9.38 -17.33
C PHE A 165 -5.27 -8.50 -17.52
N LEU A 166 -4.63 -8.05 -16.44
CA LEU A 166 -3.31 -7.38 -16.49
C LEU A 166 -2.14 -8.36 -16.57
N GLN A 167 -2.34 -9.64 -16.24
CA GLN A 167 -1.28 -10.65 -16.20
C GLN A 167 -0.38 -10.65 -17.46
N PRO A 168 -0.90 -10.55 -18.70
CA PRO A 168 -0.06 -10.54 -19.90
C PRO A 168 0.95 -9.38 -19.95
N LEU A 169 0.62 -8.24 -19.33
CA LEU A 169 1.53 -7.07 -19.28
C LEU A 169 2.76 -7.36 -18.40
N TYR A 170 2.65 -8.29 -17.47
CA TYR A 170 3.67 -8.66 -16.48
C TYR A 170 4.10 -10.13 -16.61
N SER A 171 4.01 -10.72 -17.80
CA SER A 171 4.31 -12.16 -18.01
C SER A 171 5.80 -12.49 -17.92
N GLY A 172 6.69 -11.56 -18.27
CA GLY A 172 8.13 -11.76 -18.21
C GLY A 172 8.68 -11.79 -16.78
N ARG A 173 9.69 -12.64 -16.51
CA ARG A 173 10.36 -12.70 -15.20
C ARG A 173 10.92 -11.34 -14.77
N LEU A 174 11.49 -10.58 -15.69
CA LEU A 174 12.02 -9.23 -15.43
C LEU A 174 10.93 -8.19 -15.17
N ALA A 175 9.68 -8.45 -15.57
CA ALA A 175 8.54 -7.61 -15.31
C ALA A 175 7.91 -7.88 -13.93
N ARG A 176 8.57 -8.62 -13.03
CA ARG A 176 8.06 -9.00 -11.72
C ARG A 176 9.08 -8.69 -10.64
N PHE A 177 8.59 -8.14 -9.53
CA PHE A 177 9.37 -7.92 -8.32
C PHE A 177 8.62 -8.51 -7.13
N GLU A 178 9.21 -9.50 -6.49
CA GLU A 178 8.64 -10.14 -5.31
C GLU A 178 9.16 -9.47 -4.04
N LEU A 179 8.25 -8.93 -3.23
CA LEU A 179 8.57 -8.48 -1.89
C LEU A 179 8.25 -9.60 -0.89
N ARG A 180 9.26 -10.08 -0.19
CA ARG A 180 9.16 -11.23 0.72
C ARG A 180 9.01 -10.79 2.18
N ASN A 181 8.49 -11.69 3.00
CA ASN A 181 8.54 -11.55 4.45
C ASN A 181 9.99 -11.41 4.93
N PHE A 182 10.18 -10.88 6.13
CA PHE A 182 11.49 -10.83 6.76
C PHE A 182 12.00 -12.26 7.05
N ASP A 183 13.30 -12.44 6.98
CA ASP A 183 13.95 -13.60 7.57
C ASP A 183 13.78 -13.59 9.12
N PRO A 184 14.00 -14.73 9.80
CA PRO A 184 13.76 -14.82 11.24
C PRO A 184 14.52 -13.77 12.08
N ALA A 185 15.78 -13.49 11.75
CA ALA A 185 16.58 -12.53 12.49
C ALA A 185 16.08 -11.09 12.31
N SER A 186 15.77 -10.70 11.07
CA SER A 186 15.17 -9.40 10.77
C SER A 186 13.77 -9.24 11.37
N ALA A 187 12.97 -10.31 11.42
CA ALA A 187 11.65 -10.30 12.03
C ALA A 187 11.72 -10.08 13.55
N GLU A 188 12.68 -10.73 14.24
CA GLU A 188 12.92 -10.57 15.68
C GLU A 188 13.30 -9.12 16.00
N GLU A 189 14.31 -8.58 15.32
CA GLU A 189 14.75 -7.20 15.52
C GLU A 189 13.63 -6.20 15.21
N PHE A 190 12.84 -6.44 14.16
CA PHE A 190 11.69 -5.61 13.83
C PHE A 190 10.65 -5.63 14.96
N ALA A 191 10.31 -6.82 15.48
CA ALA A 191 9.35 -6.96 16.57
C ALA A 191 9.81 -6.21 17.85
N GLU A 192 11.10 -6.32 18.21
CA GLU A 192 11.68 -5.58 19.34
C GLU A 192 11.57 -4.06 19.16
N GLN A 193 11.85 -3.56 17.96
CA GLN A 193 11.71 -2.14 17.68
C GLN A 193 10.26 -1.68 17.75
N VAL A 194 9.30 -2.50 17.28
CA VAL A 194 7.87 -2.20 17.39
C VAL A 194 7.43 -2.20 18.85
N VAL A 195 7.84 -3.18 19.66
CA VAL A 195 7.58 -3.24 21.11
C VAL A 195 8.09 -1.97 21.81
N LYS A 196 9.33 -1.57 21.52
CA LYS A 196 9.94 -0.36 22.10
C LYS A 196 9.18 0.90 21.70
N ARG A 197 8.83 1.05 20.41
CA ARG A 197 8.07 2.21 19.92
C ARG A 197 6.64 2.28 20.44
N ALA A 198 6.04 1.10 20.66
CA ALA A 198 4.71 0.98 21.26
C ALA A 198 4.69 1.27 22.75
N GLY A 199 5.84 1.26 23.41
CA GLY A 199 5.92 1.28 24.88
C GLY A 199 5.22 0.07 25.52
N LEU A 200 5.23 -1.08 24.82
CA LEU A 200 4.52 -2.27 25.25
C LEU A 200 5.33 -2.97 26.36
N SER A 201 4.75 -3.04 27.57
CA SER A 201 5.33 -3.72 28.72
C SER A 201 4.37 -4.78 29.27
N ALA A 202 4.89 -5.96 29.58
CA ALA A 202 4.16 -7.05 30.21
C ALA A 202 5.15 -8.02 30.85
N SER A 203 4.74 -8.72 31.91
CA SER A 203 5.58 -9.72 32.59
C SER A 203 5.93 -10.92 31.69
N ASN A 204 5.07 -11.23 30.70
CA ASN A 204 5.27 -12.29 29.72
C ASN A 204 5.61 -11.75 28.31
N ILE A 205 6.22 -10.56 28.20
CA ILE A 205 6.48 -9.92 26.90
C ILE A 205 7.37 -10.76 25.99
N ARG A 206 8.41 -11.43 26.52
CA ARG A 206 9.30 -12.29 25.72
C ARG A 206 8.57 -13.51 25.17
N GLU A 207 7.77 -14.18 26.01
CA GLU A 207 6.91 -15.30 25.57
C GLU A 207 5.95 -14.84 24.48
N PHE A 208 5.30 -13.70 24.68
CA PHE A 208 4.37 -13.12 23.71
C PHE A 208 5.04 -12.79 22.37
N VAL A 209 6.20 -12.12 22.38
CA VAL A 209 6.95 -11.81 21.14
C VAL A 209 7.37 -13.09 20.43
N GLY A 210 7.86 -14.10 21.15
CA GLY A 210 8.19 -15.40 20.55
C GLY A 210 6.99 -16.02 19.82
N LYS A 211 5.79 -15.97 20.41
CA LYS A 211 4.56 -16.45 19.75
C LYS A 211 4.14 -15.57 18.57
N VAL A 212 4.30 -14.26 18.66
CA VAL A 212 4.05 -13.34 17.53
C VAL A 212 4.95 -13.69 16.34
N LEU A 213 6.23 -13.95 16.56
CA LEU A 213 7.18 -14.33 15.51
C LEU A 213 6.82 -15.68 14.86
N GLU A 214 6.45 -16.67 15.69
CA GLU A 214 5.97 -17.98 15.22
C GLU A 214 4.72 -17.83 14.32
N PHE A 215 3.74 -17.03 14.72
CA PHE A 215 2.46 -16.89 14.00
C PHE A 215 2.53 -15.94 12.80
N ALA A 216 3.42 -14.97 12.82
CA ALA A 216 3.57 -13.99 11.75
C ALA A 216 4.43 -14.51 10.58
N GLU A 217 5.25 -15.54 10.77
CA GLU A 217 6.14 -16.10 9.75
C GLU A 217 6.96 -15.01 9.04
N GLY A 218 7.47 -14.04 9.81
CA GLY A 218 8.24 -12.90 9.29
C GLY A 218 7.42 -11.81 8.58
N ASN A 219 6.07 -11.89 8.58
CA ASN A 219 5.23 -10.87 7.98
C ASN A 219 5.15 -9.60 8.85
N PRO A 220 5.68 -8.45 8.40
CA PRO A 220 5.72 -7.24 9.24
C PRO A 220 4.35 -6.70 9.62
N GLY A 221 3.37 -6.79 8.72
CA GLY A 221 2.00 -6.35 8.99
C GLY A 221 1.32 -7.21 10.07
N ALA A 222 1.55 -8.53 10.05
CA ALA A 222 1.05 -9.44 11.08
C ALA A 222 1.70 -9.15 12.44
N ILE A 223 3.04 -8.94 12.47
CA ILE A 223 3.77 -8.56 13.70
C ILE A 223 3.18 -7.28 14.29
N VAL A 224 3.07 -6.21 13.50
CA VAL A 224 2.53 -4.93 13.95
C VAL A 224 1.10 -5.09 14.45
N SER A 225 0.24 -5.82 13.72
CA SER A 225 -1.16 -6.01 14.09
C SER A 225 -1.32 -6.72 15.42
N MET A 226 -0.58 -7.82 15.66
CA MET A 226 -0.65 -8.55 16.92
C MET A 226 -0.09 -7.72 18.10
N LEU A 227 1.00 -6.99 17.90
CA LEU A 227 1.57 -6.09 18.90
C LEU A 227 0.61 -4.92 19.24
N GLN A 228 -0.11 -4.40 18.25
CA GLN A 228 -1.16 -3.40 18.47
C GLN A 228 -2.35 -3.95 19.26
N MET A 229 -2.80 -5.17 18.94
CA MET A 229 -3.88 -5.83 19.68
C MET A 229 -3.50 -6.01 21.15
N ALA A 230 -2.25 -6.36 21.44
CA ALA A 230 -1.74 -6.53 22.80
C ALA A 230 -1.76 -5.24 23.63
N ALA A 231 -1.80 -4.07 23.02
CA ALA A 231 -1.98 -2.80 23.73
C ALA A 231 -3.43 -2.57 24.21
N SER A 232 -4.40 -3.33 23.69
CA SER A 232 -5.81 -3.20 24.07
C SER A 232 -6.08 -3.85 25.44
N PRO A 233 -6.87 -3.20 26.32
CA PRO A 233 -7.26 -3.77 27.63
C PRO A 233 -7.95 -5.13 27.52
N ARG A 234 -8.62 -5.42 26.42
CA ARG A 234 -9.28 -6.72 26.15
C ARG A 234 -8.31 -7.90 26.26
N TYR A 235 -7.06 -7.71 25.81
CA TYR A 235 -6.03 -8.75 25.79
C TYR A 235 -5.05 -8.64 26.96
N ARG A 236 -5.39 -7.82 27.98
CA ARG A 236 -4.60 -7.65 29.18
C ARG A 236 -5.29 -8.32 30.38
N SER A 237 -4.48 -8.89 31.27
CA SER A 237 -4.89 -9.34 32.57
C SER A 237 -3.77 -8.93 33.53
N GLU A 238 -4.04 -7.90 34.33
CA GLU A 238 -3.00 -7.27 35.15
C GLU A 238 -1.76 -6.89 34.31
N GLU A 239 -0.62 -7.45 34.62
CA GLU A 239 0.64 -7.23 33.92
C GLU A 239 0.91 -8.23 32.77
N ARG A 240 -0.05 -9.11 32.43
CA ARG A 240 0.15 -10.16 31.42
C ARG A 240 -0.68 -9.92 30.16
N ILE A 241 -0.14 -10.36 29.01
CA ILE A 241 -0.86 -10.42 27.73
C ILE A 241 -1.52 -11.79 27.60
N LYS A 242 -2.80 -11.80 27.25
CA LYS A 242 -3.59 -13.02 26.96
C LYS A 242 -3.31 -13.46 25.52
N ILE A 243 -2.33 -14.34 25.34
CA ILE A 243 -1.84 -14.74 24.01
C ILE A 243 -2.91 -15.48 23.20
N THR A 244 -3.54 -16.51 23.78
CA THR A 244 -4.50 -17.36 23.07
C THR A 244 -5.73 -16.61 22.55
N PRO A 245 -6.46 -15.80 23.36
CA PRO A 245 -7.58 -15.01 22.85
C PRO A 245 -7.15 -14.03 21.75
N LEU A 246 -5.99 -13.38 21.90
CA LEU A 246 -5.47 -12.46 20.91
C LEU A 246 -5.21 -13.17 19.57
N TYR A 247 -4.56 -14.32 19.61
CA TYR A 247 -4.28 -15.10 18.40
C TYR A 247 -5.56 -15.59 17.71
N ILE A 248 -6.53 -16.08 18.46
CA ILE A 248 -7.82 -16.50 17.90
C ILE A 248 -8.49 -15.33 17.17
N ASP A 249 -8.58 -14.17 17.83
CA ASP A 249 -9.19 -12.98 17.24
C ASP A 249 -8.40 -12.48 16.02
N PHE A 250 -7.07 -12.52 16.05
CA PHE A 250 -6.23 -12.21 14.90
C PHE A 250 -6.52 -13.13 13.70
N ARG A 251 -6.66 -14.44 13.94
CA ARG A 251 -6.98 -15.43 12.89
C ARG A 251 -8.39 -15.27 12.34
N MET A 252 -9.37 -14.98 13.20
CA MET A 252 -10.78 -14.84 12.80
C MET A 252 -11.08 -13.57 12.01
N HIS A 253 -10.37 -12.48 12.31
CA HIS A 253 -10.61 -11.19 11.63
C HIS A 253 -9.69 -10.97 10.42
N GLY A 254 -8.82 -11.94 10.11
CA GLY A 254 -7.80 -11.83 9.08
C GLY A 254 -6.79 -10.72 9.39
N SER A 255 -5.88 -10.43 8.49
CA SER A 255 -5.03 -9.22 8.56
C SER A 255 -5.79 -7.94 8.18
N ALA A 256 -7.10 -7.89 8.46
CA ALA A 256 -7.94 -6.71 8.32
C ALA A 256 -7.62 -5.73 9.45
N ALA A 257 -7.62 -4.45 9.15
CA ALA A 257 -7.40 -3.35 10.08
C ALA A 257 -8.17 -3.55 11.41
N PRO A 258 -7.61 -3.08 12.55
CA PRO A 258 -8.22 -3.28 13.86
C PRO A 258 -9.69 -2.82 13.87
N PRO A 259 -10.59 -3.55 14.58
CA PRO A 259 -12.01 -3.19 14.65
C PRO A 259 -12.15 -1.76 15.20
N GLY A 260 -12.52 -0.83 14.36
CA GLY A 260 -12.64 0.60 14.67
C GLY A 260 -12.26 1.55 13.54
N ALA A 261 -11.54 1.11 12.54
CA ALA A 261 -11.29 1.88 11.32
C ALA A 261 -12.36 1.54 10.26
N ARG A 262 -13.61 1.90 10.48
CA ARG A 262 -14.53 2.09 9.36
C ARG A 262 -14.06 3.34 8.64
N PRO A 263 -13.73 3.31 7.34
CA PRO A 263 -13.59 4.53 6.59
C PRO A 263 -14.95 5.24 6.69
N GLY A 264 -14.93 6.42 7.29
CA GLY A 264 -16.11 7.26 7.36
C GLY A 264 -16.57 7.53 5.94
N LEU A 265 -17.73 6.97 5.58
CA LEU A 265 -18.60 7.56 4.59
C LEU A 265 -18.85 9.01 5.04
N LYS A 266 -18.17 9.94 4.39
CA LYS A 266 -18.66 11.30 4.29
C LYS A 266 -19.03 11.51 2.84
N CYS A 267 -20.32 11.76 2.70
CA CYS A 267 -21.01 12.18 1.49
C CYS A 267 -20.30 13.29 0.73
#